data_ebaaace2d036979b30933a212c8809f3
#
_entry.id   ebaaace2d036979b30933a212c8809f3
#
_cell.length_a   1.000
_cell.length_b   1.000
_cell.length_c   1.000
_cell.angle_alpha   90.00
_cell.angle_beta   90.00
_cell.angle_gamma   90.00
#
_symmetry.space_group_name_H-M   'P 1'
#
loop_
_entity.id
_entity.type
_entity.pdbx_description
1 polymer ?
#
loop_
_entity_poly.entity_id
_entity_poly.type
_entity_poly.pdbx_seq_one_letter_code
_entity_poly.pdbx_strand_id
1 'polypeptide(L)'
;MKVSEHETALATNRKGWNHVAKYFHGSTALPEYGPLAPTEDTLRLLDDPTDACVLELGCGSGHSLRYLAGRGARELWGLDLSSTQIAFAEETLRPFASRVRLIESPMEVDPGIPQNHFDLVFSIYGLGWTTDLPGTMRLVSAYLRPGGSFIVSGEHPAYGCLEWNGTQYTVARPYFKEGPTEHASWKGVPIVIQHQTLATFVGELVRAGLQLEALVETQLDAAAVKPEHADPARWYSVARAQAMPTTLIIKARKPLAQALQR
;
A
#
# COMPACT_ATOMS: atom_id res chain seq x y z
N MET A 1 22.97 21.17 11.26
CA MET A 1 21.89 20.29 11.77
C MET A 1 22.07 18.92 11.09
N LYS A 2 22.25 17.84 11.83
CA LYS A 2 22.32 16.50 11.20
C LYS A 2 20.91 16.14 10.73
N VAL A 3 20.78 15.84 9.44
CA VAL A 3 19.53 15.29 8.85
C VAL A 3 19.26 13.96 9.55
N SER A 4 18.03 13.71 9.96
CA SER A 4 17.67 12.42 10.60
C SER A 4 17.74 11.28 9.58
N GLU A 5 17.94 10.04 10.04
CA GLU A 5 17.91 8.86 9.18
C GLU A 5 16.58 8.76 8.42
N HIS A 6 15.49 9.13 9.06
CA HIS A 6 14.15 9.23 8.50
C HIS A 6 14.07 10.21 7.32
N GLU A 7 14.54 11.46 7.49
CA GLU A 7 14.57 12.46 6.42
C GLU A 7 15.45 12.02 5.24
N THR A 8 16.54 11.32 5.53
CA THR A 8 17.43 10.76 4.50
C THR A 8 16.72 9.68 3.70
N ALA A 9 16.00 8.76 4.36
CA ALA A 9 15.23 7.70 3.71
C ALA A 9 14.12 8.28 2.83
N LEU A 10 13.37 9.27 3.32
CA LEU A 10 12.32 9.96 2.55
C LEU A 10 12.89 10.65 1.30
N ALA A 11 14.01 11.36 1.43
CA ALA A 11 14.66 12.04 0.31
C ALA A 11 15.17 11.03 -0.74
N THR A 12 15.72 9.90 -0.32
CA THR A 12 16.18 8.81 -1.18
C THR A 12 15.00 8.19 -1.92
N ASN A 13 13.92 7.82 -1.20
CA ASN A 13 12.74 7.22 -1.78
C ASN A 13 11.99 8.15 -2.73
N ARG A 14 11.92 9.46 -2.43
CA ARG A 14 11.34 10.45 -3.34
C ARG A 14 12.07 10.48 -4.68
N LYS A 15 13.41 10.54 -4.66
CA LYS A 15 14.23 10.50 -5.89
C LYS A 15 14.06 9.18 -6.63
N GLY A 16 14.08 8.06 -5.89
CA GLY A 16 13.89 6.73 -6.44
C GLY A 16 12.54 6.62 -7.15
N TRP A 17 11.44 6.95 -6.48
CA TRP A 17 10.10 6.87 -7.04
C TRP A 17 9.87 7.82 -8.21
N ASN A 18 10.42 9.04 -8.18
CA ASN A 18 10.39 9.93 -9.35
C ASN A 18 11.06 9.31 -10.59
N HIS A 19 12.15 8.59 -10.40
CA HIS A 19 12.88 7.95 -11.51
C HIS A 19 12.13 6.72 -12.06
N VAL A 20 11.57 5.90 -11.19
CA VAL A 20 10.95 4.61 -11.58
C VAL A 20 9.46 4.70 -11.89
N ALA A 21 8.80 5.83 -11.63
CA ALA A 21 7.36 6.02 -11.78
C ALA A 21 6.79 5.47 -13.10
N LYS A 22 7.48 5.71 -14.21
CA LYS A 22 7.07 5.24 -15.55
C LYS A 22 6.98 3.71 -15.67
N TYR A 23 7.74 2.96 -14.87
CA TYR A 23 7.74 1.49 -14.91
C TYR A 23 6.58 0.89 -14.11
N PHE A 24 5.95 1.69 -13.25
CA PHE A 24 4.85 1.28 -12.38
C PHE A 24 3.52 1.95 -12.76
N HIS A 25 3.48 2.67 -13.89
CA HIS A 25 2.26 3.31 -14.36
C HIS A 25 1.15 2.27 -14.60
N GLY A 26 0.07 2.36 -13.81
CA GLY A 26 -1.05 1.43 -13.85
C GLY A 26 -0.78 0.03 -13.31
N SER A 27 0.39 -0.19 -12.70
CA SER A 27 0.71 -1.47 -12.07
C SER A 27 0.25 -1.48 -10.62
N THR A 28 -0.16 -2.67 -10.14
CA THR A 28 -0.50 -2.91 -8.73
C THR A 28 -1.50 -1.87 -8.21
N ALA A 29 -2.70 -1.89 -8.79
CA ALA A 29 -3.79 -0.98 -8.47
C ALA A 29 -5.13 -1.73 -8.53
N LEU A 30 -6.13 -1.30 -7.74
CA LEU A 30 -7.46 -1.90 -7.79
C LEU A 30 -7.97 -2.03 -9.24
N PRO A 31 -8.60 -3.15 -9.59
CA PRO A 31 -9.05 -4.25 -8.73
C PRO A 31 -7.96 -5.24 -8.29
N GLU A 32 -6.70 -5.07 -8.69
CA GLU A 32 -5.59 -5.93 -8.31
C GLU A 32 -5.05 -5.52 -6.94
N TYR A 33 -4.96 -6.47 -6.00
CA TYR A 33 -4.37 -6.24 -4.69
C TYR A 33 -2.86 -6.46 -4.65
N GLY A 34 -2.31 -7.10 -5.66
CA GLY A 34 -0.88 -7.35 -5.75
C GLY A 34 -0.52 -8.42 -6.77
N PRO A 35 0.79 -8.63 -7.00
CA PRO A 35 1.28 -9.61 -7.95
C PRO A 35 0.86 -11.04 -7.60
N LEU A 36 0.32 -11.76 -8.57
CA LEU A 36 -0.13 -13.16 -8.45
C LEU A 36 -1.24 -13.39 -7.42
N ALA A 37 -1.86 -12.32 -6.90
CA ALA A 37 -2.94 -12.36 -5.93
C ALA A 37 -4.32 -12.32 -6.63
N PRO A 38 -5.37 -12.87 -6.00
CA PRO A 38 -6.75 -12.68 -6.45
C PRO A 38 -7.14 -11.21 -6.45
N THR A 39 -8.05 -10.84 -7.37
CA THR A 39 -8.55 -9.47 -7.51
C THR A 39 -9.74 -9.19 -6.58
N GLU A 40 -10.20 -7.94 -6.56
CA GLU A 40 -11.40 -7.52 -5.81
C GLU A 40 -12.66 -8.28 -6.24
N ASP A 41 -12.77 -8.68 -7.52
CA ASP A 41 -13.91 -9.45 -8.00
C ASP A 41 -14.05 -10.82 -7.30
N THR A 42 -12.93 -11.39 -6.86
CA THR A 42 -12.86 -12.64 -6.09
C THR A 42 -12.94 -12.39 -4.59
N LEU A 43 -12.17 -11.43 -4.07
CA LEU A 43 -11.99 -11.23 -2.62
C LEU A 43 -13.14 -10.43 -1.98
N ARG A 44 -13.74 -9.50 -2.72
CA ARG A 44 -14.88 -8.66 -2.28
C ARG A 44 -14.63 -7.99 -0.93
N LEU A 45 -13.48 -7.34 -0.79
CA LEU A 45 -13.08 -6.68 0.44
C LEU A 45 -13.58 -5.24 0.55
N LEU A 46 -13.85 -4.59 -0.59
CA LEU A 46 -14.41 -3.24 -0.59
C LEU A 46 -15.86 -3.25 -0.09
N ASP A 47 -16.20 -2.27 0.73
CA ASP A 47 -17.60 -1.89 0.92
C ASP A 47 -18.12 -1.19 -0.35
N ASP A 48 -19.43 -0.96 -0.49
CA ASP A 48 -19.98 -0.24 -1.65
C ASP A 48 -19.36 1.17 -1.73
N PRO A 49 -18.63 1.49 -2.80
CA PRO A 49 -17.98 2.79 -2.94
C PRO A 49 -18.94 3.91 -3.42
N THR A 50 -20.20 3.60 -3.70
CA THR A 50 -21.19 4.60 -4.16
C THR A 50 -21.31 5.73 -3.13
N ASP A 51 -21.18 6.97 -3.57
CA ASP A 51 -21.19 8.18 -2.75
C ASP A 51 -20.11 8.27 -1.66
N ALA A 52 -19.15 7.36 -1.65
CA ALA A 52 -18.07 7.33 -0.66
C ALA A 52 -17.03 8.45 -0.87
N CYS A 53 -16.49 8.96 0.24
CA CYS A 53 -15.27 9.75 0.29
C CYS A 53 -14.09 8.79 0.52
N VAL A 54 -13.12 8.79 -0.38
CA VAL A 54 -12.02 7.83 -0.34
C VAL A 54 -10.66 8.53 -0.36
N LEU A 55 -9.69 7.96 0.37
CA LEU A 55 -8.30 8.42 0.43
C LEU A 55 -7.35 7.26 0.16
N GLU A 56 -6.47 7.40 -0.83
CA GLU A 56 -5.38 6.47 -1.11
C GLU A 56 -4.04 7.03 -0.62
N LEU A 57 -3.34 6.28 0.22
CA LEU A 57 -1.97 6.56 0.66
C LEU A 57 -0.97 5.83 -0.23
N GLY A 58 -0.06 6.59 -0.85
CA GLY A 58 0.81 6.08 -1.90
C GLY A 58 0.01 5.79 -3.18
N CYS A 59 -0.74 6.78 -3.66
CA CYS A 59 -1.71 6.61 -4.76
C CYS A 59 -1.05 6.35 -6.13
N GLY A 60 0.27 6.46 -6.23
CA GLY A 60 0.98 6.25 -7.47
C GLY A 60 0.36 7.05 -8.62
N SER A 61 0.13 6.40 -9.75
CA SER A 61 -0.48 7.01 -10.94
C SER A 61 -2.03 7.06 -10.91
N GLY A 62 -2.67 6.86 -9.74
CA GLY A 62 -4.10 7.11 -9.51
C GLY A 62 -5.07 6.08 -10.07
N HIS A 63 -4.61 4.89 -10.46
CA HIS A 63 -5.46 3.89 -11.11
C HIS A 63 -6.48 3.26 -10.16
N SER A 64 -6.15 3.04 -8.87
CA SER A 64 -7.12 2.60 -7.88
C SER A 64 -8.21 3.64 -7.62
N LEU A 65 -7.83 4.92 -7.55
CA LEU A 65 -8.80 6.02 -7.44
C LEU A 65 -9.71 6.09 -8.67
N ARG A 66 -9.17 5.89 -9.88
CA ARG A 66 -9.96 5.81 -11.11
C ARG A 66 -10.94 4.64 -11.07
N TYR A 67 -10.53 3.49 -10.57
CA TYR A 67 -11.40 2.32 -10.40
C TYR A 67 -12.59 2.63 -9.47
N LEU A 68 -12.35 3.30 -8.33
CA LEU A 68 -13.40 3.71 -7.40
C LEU A 68 -14.27 4.84 -7.97
N ALA A 69 -13.68 5.78 -8.72
CA ALA A 69 -14.42 6.83 -9.43
C ALA A 69 -15.46 6.26 -10.39
N GLY A 70 -15.08 5.21 -11.14
CA GLY A 70 -15.98 4.49 -12.06
C GLY A 70 -17.10 3.71 -11.35
N ARG A 71 -16.97 3.51 -10.04
CA ARG A 71 -17.98 2.86 -9.17
C ARG A 71 -18.78 3.83 -8.32
N GLY A 72 -18.73 5.11 -8.63
CA GLY A 72 -19.57 6.11 -8.01
C GLY A 72 -19.01 6.78 -6.75
N ALA A 73 -17.73 6.58 -6.40
CA ALA A 73 -17.13 7.32 -5.30
C ALA A 73 -17.29 8.83 -5.53
N ARG A 74 -17.75 9.55 -4.49
CA ARG A 74 -18.10 10.97 -4.57
C ARG A 74 -16.90 11.88 -4.52
N GLU A 75 -15.94 11.57 -3.66
CA GLU A 75 -14.75 12.37 -3.39
C GLU A 75 -13.52 11.46 -3.34
N LEU A 76 -12.46 11.86 -4.06
CA LEU A 76 -11.27 11.06 -4.28
C LEU A 76 -10.05 11.85 -3.86
N TRP A 77 -9.35 11.39 -2.84
CA TRP A 77 -8.09 11.96 -2.41
C TRP A 77 -6.96 10.98 -2.66
N GLY A 78 -5.84 11.50 -3.17
CA GLY A 78 -4.61 10.73 -3.35
C GLY A 78 -3.43 11.46 -2.76
N LEU A 79 -2.59 10.71 -2.05
CA LEU A 79 -1.36 11.21 -1.47
C LEU A 79 -0.20 10.35 -1.98
N ASP A 80 0.85 10.98 -2.49
CA ASP A 80 2.08 10.30 -2.89
C ASP A 80 3.31 11.14 -2.62
N LEU A 81 4.43 10.49 -2.30
CA LEU A 81 5.72 11.14 -2.06
C LEU A 81 6.35 11.69 -3.36
N SER A 82 6.01 11.09 -4.50
CA SER A 82 6.62 11.35 -5.82
C SER A 82 5.81 12.35 -6.62
N SER A 83 6.41 13.50 -6.94
CA SER A 83 5.81 14.50 -7.85
C SER A 83 5.53 13.92 -9.24
N THR A 84 6.35 12.98 -9.71
CA THR A 84 6.13 12.31 -11.01
C THR A 84 4.90 11.40 -10.96
N GLN A 85 4.67 10.69 -9.85
CA GLN A 85 3.45 9.90 -9.67
C GLN A 85 2.22 10.79 -9.60
N ILE A 86 2.28 11.90 -8.86
CA ILE A 86 1.18 12.87 -8.79
C ILE A 86 0.84 13.42 -10.19
N ALA A 87 1.83 13.77 -11.01
CA ALA A 87 1.58 14.22 -12.38
C ALA A 87 0.88 13.13 -13.25
N PHE A 88 1.27 11.86 -13.10
CA PHE A 88 0.58 10.76 -13.77
C PHE A 88 -0.84 10.56 -13.22
N ALA A 89 -1.05 10.72 -11.92
CA ALA A 89 -2.37 10.63 -11.31
C ALA A 89 -3.32 11.75 -11.81
N GLU A 90 -2.82 12.96 -11.97
CA GLU A 90 -3.59 14.08 -12.56
C GLU A 90 -4.05 13.75 -13.98
N GLU A 91 -3.19 13.13 -14.80
CA GLU A 91 -3.55 12.69 -16.14
C GLU A 91 -4.59 11.57 -16.12
N THR A 92 -4.37 10.53 -15.30
CA THR A 92 -5.24 9.37 -15.16
C THR A 92 -6.64 9.75 -14.68
N LEU A 93 -6.71 10.74 -13.77
CA LEU A 93 -7.95 11.16 -13.10
C LEU A 93 -8.59 12.40 -13.75
N ARG A 94 -8.05 12.91 -14.85
CA ARG A 94 -8.59 14.07 -15.58
C ARG A 94 -10.10 14.01 -15.84
N PRO A 95 -10.69 12.86 -16.22
CA PRO A 95 -12.15 12.76 -16.41
C PRO A 95 -12.97 13.01 -15.15
N PHE A 96 -12.35 12.96 -13.97
CA PHE A 96 -12.97 13.08 -12.65
C PHE A 96 -12.46 14.29 -11.86
N ALA A 97 -11.74 15.22 -12.50
CA ALA A 97 -10.98 16.30 -11.84
C ALA A 97 -11.80 17.14 -10.85
N SER A 98 -13.12 17.32 -11.08
CA SER A 98 -13.98 18.13 -10.19
C SER A 98 -14.17 17.54 -8.78
N ARG A 99 -13.84 16.26 -8.58
CA ARG A 99 -14.00 15.54 -7.30
C ARG A 99 -12.69 14.90 -6.81
N VAL A 100 -11.56 15.24 -7.45
CA VAL A 100 -10.23 14.71 -7.14
C VAL A 100 -9.39 15.76 -6.41
N ARG A 101 -8.67 15.33 -5.38
CA ARG A 101 -7.62 16.09 -4.70
C ARG A 101 -6.36 15.23 -4.60
N LEU A 102 -5.26 15.72 -5.18
CA LEU A 102 -3.97 15.08 -5.15
C LEU A 102 -2.97 15.92 -4.35
N ILE A 103 -2.19 15.28 -3.51
CA ILE A 103 -1.25 15.94 -2.60
C ILE A 103 0.12 15.24 -2.70
N GLU A 104 1.15 16.01 -3.03
CA GLU A 104 2.54 15.55 -2.91
C GLU A 104 2.98 15.67 -1.45
N SER A 105 2.99 14.55 -0.71
CA SER A 105 3.44 14.50 0.68
C SER A 105 3.83 13.07 1.07
N PRO A 106 4.75 12.88 2.03
CA PRO A 106 4.95 11.58 2.67
C PRO A 106 3.71 11.24 3.51
N MET A 107 3.38 9.95 3.57
CA MET A 107 2.15 9.46 4.20
C MET A 107 2.17 9.51 5.74
N GLU A 108 3.34 9.65 6.33
CA GLU A 108 3.57 9.81 7.77
C GLU A 108 3.44 11.25 8.27
N VAL A 109 3.20 12.20 7.36
CA VAL A 109 3.01 13.63 7.68
C VAL A 109 1.59 14.01 7.31
N ASP A 110 0.88 14.70 8.21
CA ASP A 110 -0.44 15.25 7.91
C ASP A 110 -0.32 16.55 7.11
N PRO A 111 -0.70 16.57 5.82
CA PRO A 111 -0.68 17.79 5.00
C PRO A 111 -1.96 18.62 5.14
N GLY A 112 -2.76 18.41 6.16
CA GLY A 112 -4.05 19.07 6.37
C GLY A 112 -5.25 18.31 5.77
N ILE A 113 -5.18 16.99 5.73
CA ILE A 113 -6.30 16.12 5.30
C ILE A 113 -7.42 16.15 6.34
N PRO A 114 -8.72 16.26 5.93
CA PRO A 114 -9.83 16.29 6.86
C PRO A 114 -9.89 15.04 7.75
N GLN A 115 -10.05 15.27 9.07
CA GLN A 115 -10.22 14.18 10.03
C GLN A 115 -11.69 13.73 10.12
N ASN A 116 -11.91 12.45 10.47
CA ASN A 116 -13.25 11.83 10.58
C ASN A 116 -14.10 12.02 9.33
N HIS A 117 -13.48 11.98 8.14
CA HIS A 117 -14.11 12.35 6.89
C HIS A 117 -14.31 11.17 5.94
N PHE A 118 -13.35 10.25 5.86
CA PHE A 118 -13.34 9.23 4.82
C PHE A 118 -14.12 7.98 5.21
N ASP A 119 -14.89 7.47 4.25
CA ASP A 119 -15.56 6.17 4.31
C ASP A 119 -14.54 5.03 4.13
N LEU A 120 -13.54 5.27 3.27
CA LEU A 120 -12.47 4.34 2.96
C LEU A 120 -11.13 5.09 2.93
N VAL A 121 -10.18 4.63 3.74
CA VAL A 121 -8.75 4.90 3.56
C VAL A 121 -8.10 3.62 3.09
N PHE A 122 -7.24 3.68 2.08
CA PHE A 122 -6.62 2.47 1.58
C PHE A 122 -5.21 2.73 1.04
N SER A 123 -4.45 1.66 0.86
CA SER A 123 -3.12 1.71 0.26
C SER A 123 -2.83 0.38 -0.44
N ILE A 124 -2.60 0.43 -1.76
CA ILE A 124 -2.25 -0.74 -2.55
C ILE A 124 -0.76 -0.69 -2.87
N TYR A 125 0.03 -1.54 -2.20
CA TYR A 125 1.50 -1.60 -2.31
C TYR A 125 2.22 -0.28 -2.01
N GLY A 126 1.53 0.69 -1.38
CA GLY A 126 2.08 1.98 -0.99
C GLY A 126 2.61 2.00 0.45
N LEU A 127 1.87 1.42 1.39
CA LEU A 127 2.13 1.59 2.83
C LEU A 127 3.48 1.00 3.30
N GLY A 128 4.00 -0.01 2.63
CA GLY A 128 5.33 -0.58 2.92
C GLY A 128 6.49 0.41 2.76
N TRP A 129 6.25 1.58 2.18
CA TRP A 129 7.25 2.63 2.00
C TRP A 129 7.27 3.69 3.11
N THR A 130 6.33 3.61 4.07
CA THR A 130 6.34 4.52 5.21
C THR A 130 7.59 4.33 6.05
N THR A 131 8.17 5.41 6.52
CA THR A 131 9.32 5.41 7.42
C THR A 131 8.91 5.53 8.89
N ASP A 132 7.60 5.80 9.15
CA ASP A 132 6.97 5.81 10.48
C ASP A 132 5.61 5.10 10.44
N LEU A 133 5.61 3.77 10.56
CA LEU A 133 4.37 2.99 10.57
C LEU A 133 3.42 3.38 11.70
N PRO A 134 3.88 3.55 12.97
CA PRO A 134 2.99 4.00 14.05
C PRO A 134 2.33 5.35 13.77
N GLY A 135 3.09 6.33 13.25
CA GLY A 135 2.58 7.66 12.87
C GLY A 135 1.55 7.57 11.76
N THR A 136 1.86 6.81 10.71
CA THR A 136 0.96 6.60 9.58
C THR A 136 -0.36 5.93 10.01
N MET A 137 -0.31 4.91 10.88
CA MET A 137 -1.52 4.25 11.38
C MET A 137 -2.39 5.17 12.23
N ARG A 138 -1.79 6.07 13.03
CA ARG A 138 -2.53 7.10 13.76
C ARG A 138 -3.24 8.06 12.80
N LEU A 139 -2.58 8.49 11.73
CA LEU A 139 -3.18 9.35 10.70
C LEU A 139 -4.31 8.65 9.97
N VAL A 140 -4.15 7.38 9.56
CA VAL A 140 -5.22 6.56 8.97
C VAL A 140 -6.45 6.55 9.87
N SER A 141 -6.26 6.27 11.17
CA SER A 141 -7.36 6.27 12.13
C SER A 141 -8.00 7.65 12.29
N ALA A 142 -7.21 8.73 12.27
CA ALA A 142 -7.72 10.10 12.36
C ALA A 142 -8.56 10.49 11.14
N TYR A 143 -8.14 10.12 9.93
CA TYR A 143 -8.83 10.44 8.68
C TYR A 143 -10.15 9.69 8.50
N LEU A 144 -10.22 8.43 8.95
CA LEU A 144 -11.44 7.63 8.90
C LEU A 144 -12.55 8.23 9.76
N ARG A 145 -13.78 8.29 9.22
CA ARG A 145 -14.96 8.52 10.06
C ARG A 145 -15.24 7.29 10.93
N PRO A 146 -15.99 7.43 12.05
CA PRO A 146 -16.49 6.26 12.77
C PRO A 146 -17.26 5.32 11.83
N GLY A 147 -16.95 4.03 11.85
CA GLY A 147 -17.48 3.03 10.93
C GLY A 147 -16.79 2.97 9.56
N GLY A 148 -15.85 3.86 9.27
CA GLY A 148 -15.06 3.83 8.02
C GLY A 148 -14.07 2.67 7.98
N SER A 149 -13.76 2.19 6.77
CA SER A 149 -12.90 1.03 6.52
C SER A 149 -11.47 1.45 6.16
N PHE A 150 -10.50 0.68 6.62
CA PHE A 150 -9.12 0.71 6.16
C PHE A 150 -8.80 -0.58 5.40
N ILE A 151 -8.26 -0.47 4.18
CA ILE A 151 -7.78 -1.61 3.41
C ILE A 151 -6.33 -1.34 3.00
N VAL A 152 -5.46 -2.28 3.30
CA VAL A 152 -4.07 -2.24 2.86
C VAL A 152 -3.66 -3.54 2.24
N SER A 153 -2.94 -3.46 1.13
CA SER A 153 -2.22 -4.59 0.57
C SER A 153 -0.74 -4.24 0.39
N GLY A 154 0.11 -5.24 0.49
CA GLY A 154 1.53 -5.09 0.31
C GLY A 154 2.22 -6.43 0.17
N GLU A 155 3.51 -6.41 -0.10
CA GLU A 155 4.30 -7.64 -0.11
C GLU A 155 4.22 -8.33 1.25
N HIS A 156 4.00 -9.63 1.24
CA HIS A 156 3.93 -10.40 2.49
C HIS A 156 5.28 -10.32 3.22
N PRO A 157 5.34 -10.01 4.53
CA PRO A 157 6.59 -9.79 5.27
C PRO A 157 7.61 -10.93 5.17
N ALA A 158 7.14 -12.17 5.08
CA ALA A 158 8.00 -13.34 4.93
C ALA A 158 8.48 -13.56 3.49
N TYR A 159 7.77 -13.02 2.48
CA TYR A 159 8.13 -13.18 1.07
C TYR A 159 9.50 -12.60 0.77
N GLY A 160 9.77 -11.38 1.23
CA GLY A 160 11.06 -10.72 1.08
C GLY A 160 12.22 -11.35 1.88
N CYS A 161 11.95 -12.38 2.70
CA CYS A 161 13.00 -13.12 3.39
C CYS A 161 13.65 -14.22 2.54
N LEU A 162 13.02 -14.60 1.44
CA LEU A 162 13.49 -15.68 0.57
C LEU A 162 14.38 -15.16 -0.56
N GLU A 163 15.34 -15.97 -0.99
CA GLU A 163 16.15 -15.72 -2.20
C GLU A 163 16.36 -17.02 -2.95
N TRP A 164 16.37 -16.95 -4.29
CA TRP A 164 16.66 -18.06 -5.18
C TRP A 164 18.16 -18.22 -5.32
N ASN A 165 18.72 -19.37 -4.94
CA ASN A 165 20.17 -19.63 -5.01
C ASN A 165 20.62 -20.37 -6.30
N GLY A 166 19.71 -20.52 -7.26
CA GLY A 166 19.94 -21.27 -8.50
C GLY A 166 19.31 -22.66 -8.49
N THR A 167 18.95 -23.22 -7.33
CA THR A 167 18.36 -24.55 -7.20
C THR A 167 17.13 -24.58 -6.28
N GLN A 168 17.11 -23.75 -5.26
CA GLN A 168 16.01 -23.69 -4.28
C GLN A 168 15.90 -22.30 -3.65
N TYR A 169 14.78 -22.02 -3.01
CA TYR A 169 14.63 -20.84 -2.16
C TYR A 169 15.28 -21.08 -0.80
N THR A 170 16.03 -20.09 -0.35
CA THR A 170 16.69 -20.08 0.96
C THR A 170 16.31 -18.81 1.72
N VAL A 171 16.39 -18.86 3.04
CA VAL A 171 16.20 -17.67 3.87
C VAL A 171 17.46 -16.82 3.82
N ALA A 172 17.39 -15.71 3.07
CA ALA A 172 18.51 -14.76 2.92
C ALA A 172 18.48 -13.63 3.95
N ARG A 173 17.29 -13.26 4.44
CA ARG A 173 17.10 -12.25 5.47
C ARG A 173 16.32 -12.84 6.66
N PRO A 174 16.81 -12.67 7.90
CA PRO A 174 16.04 -13.08 9.07
C PRO A 174 14.71 -12.34 9.16
N TYR A 175 13.62 -13.07 9.35
CA TYR A 175 12.26 -12.51 9.42
C TYR A 175 12.11 -11.45 10.53
N PHE A 176 12.74 -11.67 11.69
CA PHE A 176 12.64 -10.77 12.85
C PHE A 176 13.60 -9.57 12.79
N LYS A 177 14.38 -9.44 11.72
CA LYS A 177 15.19 -8.24 11.50
C LYS A 177 14.34 -7.16 10.88
N GLU A 178 13.76 -6.32 11.70
CA GLU A 178 12.94 -5.17 11.30
C GLU A 178 13.79 -3.91 11.05
N GLY A 179 13.17 -2.91 10.44
CA GLY A 179 13.75 -1.60 10.18
C GLY A 179 14.20 -1.40 8.74
N PRO A 180 14.94 -0.32 8.48
CA PRO A 180 15.34 0.08 7.13
C PRO A 180 16.41 -0.85 6.54
N THR A 181 16.27 -1.12 5.25
CA THR A 181 17.30 -1.76 4.42
C THR A 181 17.54 -0.92 3.19
N GLU A 182 18.76 -0.51 2.98
CA GLU A 182 19.18 0.24 1.80
C GLU A 182 19.47 -0.72 0.64
N HIS A 183 18.90 -0.42 -0.50
CA HIS A 183 19.21 -1.07 -1.78
C HIS A 183 19.91 -0.05 -2.67
N ALA A 184 21.19 -0.26 -2.94
CA ALA A 184 22.02 0.68 -3.71
C ALA A 184 21.55 0.86 -5.15
N SER A 185 20.92 -0.15 -5.74
CA SER A 185 20.48 -0.12 -7.14
C SER A 185 19.19 -0.95 -7.33
N TRP A 186 18.04 -0.34 -7.06
CA TRP A 186 16.75 -0.90 -7.44
C TRP A 186 16.27 -0.21 -8.73
N LYS A 187 16.19 -0.97 -9.83
CA LYS A 187 15.92 -0.41 -11.16
C LYS A 187 16.85 0.79 -11.51
N GLY A 188 18.11 0.72 -11.06
CA GLY A 188 19.13 1.73 -11.36
C GLY A 188 19.21 2.90 -10.38
N VAL A 189 18.40 2.92 -9.32
CA VAL A 189 18.40 3.99 -8.30
C VAL A 189 18.45 3.42 -6.88
N PRO A 190 19.00 4.15 -5.90
CA PRO A 190 18.95 3.74 -4.51
C PRO A 190 17.53 3.92 -3.95
N ILE A 191 17.16 3.00 -3.05
CA ILE A 191 15.92 3.05 -2.26
C ILE A 191 16.17 2.54 -0.85
N VAL A 192 15.27 2.90 0.06
CA VAL A 192 15.21 2.39 1.43
C VAL A 192 13.87 1.71 1.65
N ILE A 193 13.89 0.40 1.90
CA ILE A 193 12.68 -0.39 2.19
C ILE A 193 12.60 -0.59 3.71
N GLN A 194 11.40 -0.43 4.27
CA GLN A 194 11.13 -0.74 5.67
C GLN A 194 10.63 -2.18 5.78
N HIS A 195 11.30 -2.95 6.64
CA HIS A 195 10.86 -4.31 6.95
C HIS A 195 10.17 -4.34 8.30
N GLN A 196 9.02 -4.98 8.33
CA GLN A 196 8.23 -5.17 9.54
C GLN A 196 7.71 -6.59 9.56
N THR A 197 7.57 -7.17 10.75
CA THR A 197 6.89 -8.46 10.88
C THR A 197 5.37 -8.25 10.74
N LEU A 198 4.65 -9.33 10.42
CA LEU A 198 3.18 -9.30 10.44
C LEU A 198 2.65 -8.88 11.82
N ALA A 199 3.30 -9.34 12.90
CA ALA A 199 2.92 -9.01 14.27
C ALA A 199 3.07 -7.51 14.55
N THR A 200 4.16 -6.87 14.10
CA THR A 200 4.36 -5.42 14.23
C THR A 200 3.29 -4.66 13.45
N PHE A 201 3.04 -5.06 12.21
CA PHE A 201 2.07 -4.37 11.35
C PHE A 201 0.65 -4.41 11.95
N VAL A 202 0.16 -5.60 12.32
CA VAL A 202 -1.16 -5.78 12.95
C VAL A 202 -1.20 -5.09 14.33
N GLY A 203 -0.11 -5.15 15.09
CA GLY A 203 0.00 -4.50 16.39
C GLY A 203 -0.17 -2.98 16.31
N GLU A 204 0.44 -2.31 15.32
CA GLU A 204 0.30 -0.87 15.13
C GLU A 204 -1.10 -0.48 14.67
N LEU A 205 -1.74 -1.29 13.83
CA LEU A 205 -3.12 -1.11 13.43
C LEU A 205 -4.06 -1.13 14.65
N VAL A 206 -3.90 -2.13 15.52
CA VAL A 206 -4.70 -2.26 16.76
C VAL A 206 -4.41 -1.12 17.74
N ARG A 207 -3.14 -0.71 17.90
CA ARG A 207 -2.76 0.46 18.74
C ARG A 207 -3.37 1.77 18.24
N ALA A 208 -3.57 1.91 16.93
CA ALA A 208 -4.28 3.05 16.34
C ALA A 208 -5.79 3.01 16.55
N GLY A 209 -6.33 2.00 17.25
CA GLY A 209 -7.75 1.85 17.58
C GLY A 209 -8.58 1.26 16.43
N LEU A 210 -7.97 0.66 15.44
CA LEU A 210 -8.68 -0.02 14.35
C LEU A 210 -8.98 -1.48 14.73
N GLN A 211 -10.15 -1.96 14.34
CA GLN A 211 -10.59 -3.35 14.53
C GLN A 211 -10.31 -4.16 13.26
N LEU A 212 -9.56 -5.25 13.40
CA LEU A 212 -9.29 -6.17 12.30
C LEU A 212 -10.58 -6.88 11.87
N GLU A 213 -10.94 -6.79 10.59
CA GLU A 213 -12.07 -7.51 9.99
C GLU A 213 -11.64 -8.70 9.14
N ALA A 214 -10.55 -8.54 8.38
CA ALA A 214 -9.99 -9.61 7.57
C ALA A 214 -8.47 -9.50 7.50
N LEU A 215 -7.81 -10.65 7.47
CA LEU A 215 -6.40 -10.82 7.16
C LEU A 215 -6.30 -11.92 6.13
N VAL A 216 -5.76 -11.60 4.94
CA VAL A 216 -5.68 -12.51 3.80
C VAL A 216 -4.22 -12.67 3.42
N GLU A 217 -3.71 -13.87 3.57
CA GLU A 217 -2.46 -14.32 2.97
C GLU A 217 -2.83 -14.95 1.61
N THR A 218 -2.47 -14.26 0.53
CA THR A 218 -2.98 -14.65 -0.79
C THR A 218 -2.34 -15.94 -1.29
N GLN A 219 -3.18 -16.85 -1.76
CA GLN A 219 -2.74 -17.97 -2.60
C GLN A 219 -2.53 -17.49 -4.05
N LEU A 220 -1.70 -18.24 -4.78
CA LEU A 220 -1.46 -18.00 -6.20
C LEU A 220 -2.79 -18.04 -6.99
N ASP A 221 -3.13 -16.94 -7.63
CA ASP A 221 -4.22 -16.92 -8.61
C ASP A 221 -3.69 -17.31 -9.99
N ALA A 222 -4.19 -18.42 -10.51
CA ALA A 222 -3.79 -18.91 -11.83
C ALA A 222 -4.13 -17.92 -12.95
N ALA A 223 -5.18 -17.09 -12.80
CA ALA A 223 -5.55 -16.07 -13.78
C ALA A 223 -4.57 -14.90 -13.83
N ALA A 224 -3.82 -14.66 -12.75
CA ALA A 224 -2.80 -13.62 -12.67
C ALA A 224 -1.42 -14.07 -13.22
N VAL A 225 -1.26 -15.36 -13.56
CA VAL A 225 0.00 -15.91 -14.03
C VAL A 225 0.26 -15.48 -15.48
N LYS A 226 1.46 -14.96 -15.73
CA LYS A 226 1.98 -14.62 -17.07
C LYS A 226 3.20 -15.48 -17.39
N PRO A 227 3.59 -15.64 -18.67
CA PRO A 227 4.74 -16.47 -19.05
C PRO A 227 6.04 -16.11 -18.33
N GLU A 228 6.26 -14.82 -18.06
CA GLU A 228 7.46 -14.36 -17.34
C GLU A 228 7.53 -14.84 -15.89
N HIS A 229 6.43 -15.25 -15.27
CA HIS A 229 6.41 -15.77 -13.90
C HIS A 229 6.90 -17.23 -13.79
N ALA A 230 7.19 -17.89 -14.91
CA ALA A 230 7.72 -19.26 -14.93
C ALA A 230 9.17 -19.36 -14.43
N ASP A 231 9.96 -18.29 -14.56
CA ASP A 231 11.35 -18.25 -14.10
C ASP A 231 11.42 -18.12 -12.58
N PRO A 232 11.94 -19.12 -11.84
CA PRO A 232 12.04 -19.09 -10.39
C PRO A 232 12.98 -18.00 -9.85
N ALA A 233 13.91 -17.49 -10.67
CA ALA A 233 14.81 -16.42 -10.27
C ALA A 233 14.12 -15.04 -10.22
N ARG A 234 12.95 -14.88 -10.84
CA ARG A 234 12.20 -13.62 -10.76
C ARG A 234 11.63 -13.39 -9.37
N TRP A 235 11.58 -12.12 -8.99
CA TRP A 235 11.02 -11.74 -7.69
C TRP A 235 9.59 -12.27 -7.52
N TYR A 236 8.70 -12.01 -8.47
CA TYR A 236 7.37 -12.63 -8.50
C TYR A 236 7.37 -13.79 -9.49
N SER A 237 7.50 -15.02 -8.97
CA SER A 237 7.47 -16.25 -9.75
C SER A 237 6.44 -17.22 -9.21
N VAL A 238 5.94 -18.12 -10.08
CA VAL A 238 5.00 -19.17 -9.69
C VAL A 238 5.58 -20.04 -8.59
N ALA A 239 6.83 -20.48 -8.75
CA ALA A 239 7.50 -21.36 -7.78
C ALA A 239 7.63 -20.70 -6.39
N ARG A 240 7.92 -19.40 -6.33
CA ARG A 240 8.00 -18.68 -5.06
C ARG A 240 6.62 -18.44 -4.46
N ALA A 241 5.63 -18.10 -5.28
CA ALA A 241 4.24 -17.90 -4.84
C ALA A 241 3.57 -19.19 -4.33
N GLN A 242 4.01 -20.35 -4.81
CA GLN A 242 3.59 -21.65 -4.28
C GLN A 242 4.24 -21.98 -2.91
N ALA A 243 5.42 -21.45 -2.65
CA ALA A 243 6.14 -21.65 -1.40
C ALA A 243 5.74 -20.66 -0.29
N MET A 244 5.35 -19.43 -0.66
CA MET A 244 5.08 -18.33 0.28
C MET A 244 4.05 -17.36 -0.32
N PRO A 245 3.09 -16.85 0.47
CA PRO A 245 2.17 -15.80 0.00
C PRO A 245 2.91 -14.61 -0.56
N THR A 246 2.54 -14.15 -1.77
CA THR A 246 3.15 -12.95 -2.37
C THR A 246 2.67 -11.68 -1.70
N THR A 247 1.39 -11.65 -1.37
CA THR A 247 0.66 -10.47 -0.92
C THR A 247 -0.05 -10.76 0.39
N LEU A 248 0.08 -9.82 1.32
CA LEU A 248 -0.72 -9.70 2.52
C LEU A 248 -1.77 -8.62 2.28
N ILE A 249 -3.04 -8.91 2.58
CA ILE A 249 -4.11 -7.91 2.56
C ILE A 249 -4.76 -7.86 3.94
N ILE A 250 -4.97 -6.67 4.46
CA ILE A 250 -5.65 -6.46 5.73
C ILE A 250 -6.83 -5.51 5.50
N LYS A 251 -8.01 -5.90 5.99
CA LYS A 251 -9.16 -5.01 6.16
C LYS A 251 -9.37 -4.77 7.64
N ALA A 252 -9.53 -3.51 8.01
CA ALA A 252 -9.84 -3.10 9.36
C ALA A 252 -10.88 -1.98 9.34
N ARG A 253 -11.50 -1.70 10.49
CA ARG A 253 -12.56 -0.70 10.63
C ARG A 253 -12.31 0.19 11.82
N LYS A 254 -12.56 1.49 11.66
CA LYS A 254 -12.66 2.39 12.80
C LYS A 254 -13.96 2.13 13.55
N PRO A 255 -13.94 1.81 14.86
CA PRO A 255 -15.14 1.56 15.62
C PRO A 255 -16.14 2.72 15.53
N LEU A 256 -17.41 2.42 15.60
CA LEU A 256 -18.43 3.44 15.82
C LEU A 256 -18.15 4.13 17.17
N ALA A 257 -18.33 5.44 17.24
CA ALA A 257 -18.27 6.14 18.51
C ALA A 257 -19.30 5.47 19.46
N GLN A 258 -18.83 4.90 20.58
CA GLN A 258 -19.75 4.39 21.60
C GLN A 258 -20.61 5.58 22.03
N ALA A 259 -21.93 5.46 21.92
CA ALA A 259 -22.82 6.38 22.56
C ALA A 259 -22.46 6.35 24.06
N LEU A 260 -21.92 7.47 24.57
CA LEU A 260 -21.69 7.62 26.02
C LEU A 260 -23.02 7.30 26.69
N GLN A 261 -23.15 6.09 27.23
CA GLN A 261 -24.22 5.76 28.15
C GLN A 261 -23.98 6.65 29.38
N ARG A 262 -24.78 7.72 29.47
CA ARG A 262 -24.88 8.57 30.64
C ARG A 262 -25.66 7.84 31.74
#